data_985ed82a72a12adf3ccff7deea3f9dd8
#
_entry.id   985ed82a72a12adf3ccff7deea3f9dd8
#
_cell.length_a   1.000
_cell.length_b   1.000
_cell.length_c   1.000
_cell.angle_alpha   90.00
_cell.angle_beta   90.00
_cell.angle_gamma   90.00
#
_symmetry.space_group_name_H-M   'P 1'
#
loop_
_entity.id
_entity.type
_entity.pdbx_description
1 polymer ?
#
loop_
_entity_poly.entity_id
_entity_poly.type
_entity_poly.pdbx_seq_one_letter_code
_entity_poly.pdbx_strand_id
1 'polypeptide(L)'
;MIRMGADGSYLDFIPAKDFRNIMPAQEMSGKNIYEVMPARIAEERMRYVTEALRTGKTQVYEFAIAWEGLLSYEEARIAVSTEDEVLVIIRDITDRKKAEEELKQAKETLELRVRERTKKLQEQTVHLKQALRSLKRTQAQLIQTEKMSSLGQLVAGIAHEINNPINFIHGNLAHANQYSQDVLRLLKLYQQHYPNPVAEIQAEVEDMDLNFLVADLPKLLASMRTGTERIRQIVLSLRNFSRLDEAEVKLVDIHEGIDSTLVILQHRLKGKAGQSEIQVIKDYGNLPLVECYAGQLNQVFLHLLSNAIDAMEDELLLPCIHIRTRLKNLKIITICVEDNGRGMSSEIQQRIFDPFFTTKSIGQGTGLGLSICHQIIVDRHGGSIHCTSTVGKGSEFWIEIPIQRS
;
A
#
# COMPACT_ATOMS: atom_id res chain seq x y z
N MET A 1 -71.99 27.96 -4.58
CA MET A 1 -72.54 27.31 -5.76
C MET A 1 -73.36 28.38 -6.55
N ILE A 2 -73.16 28.41 -7.85
CA ILE A 2 -73.74 29.43 -8.73
C ILE A 2 -74.44 28.74 -9.88
N ARG A 3 -75.69 29.12 -10.16
CA ARG A 3 -76.35 28.72 -11.42
C ARG A 3 -76.20 29.89 -12.40
N MET A 4 -75.72 29.64 -13.55
CA MET A 4 -75.34 30.69 -14.52
C MET A 4 -75.88 30.34 -15.90
N GLY A 5 -76.43 31.32 -16.58
CA GLY A 5 -76.87 31.21 -17.98
C GLY A 5 -75.70 31.18 -18.99
N ALA A 6 -75.97 30.68 -20.18
CA ALA A 6 -74.96 30.64 -21.28
C ALA A 6 -74.41 32.04 -21.65
N ASP A 7 -75.19 33.11 -21.35
CA ASP A 7 -74.81 34.51 -21.57
C ASP A 7 -73.95 35.11 -20.43
N GLY A 8 -73.70 34.32 -19.34
CA GLY A 8 -72.92 34.73 -18.20
C GLY A 8 -73.79 35.40 -17.08
N SER A 9 -75.09 35.39 -17.18
CA SER A 9 -75.98 35.93 -16.17
C SER A 9 -76.08 35.02 -14.95
N TYR A 10 -75.93 35.54 -13.73
CA TYR A 10 -76.10 34.81 -12.48
C TYR A 10 -77.60 34.58 -12.24
N LEU A 11 -78.10 33.35 -12.39
CA LEU A 11 -79.48 32.97 -12.23
C LEU A 11 -79.86 32.73 -10.75
N ASP A 12 -78.88 32.10 -10.04
CA ASP A 12 -79.02 31.80 -8.62
C ASP A 12 -77.68 31.71 -7.96
N PHE A 13 -77.57 32.10 -6.68
CA PHE A 13 -76.32 32.06 -5.93
C PHE A 13 -76.57 31.53 -4.51
N ILE A 14 -75.97 30.40 -4.20
CA ILE A 14 -76.01 29.78 -2.88
C ILE A 14 -74.62 29.97 -2.24
N PRO A 15 -74.51 30.91 -1.28
CA PRO A 15 -73.25 31.13 -0.59
C PRO A 15 -72.82 29.91 0.25
N ALA A 16 -71.54 29.59 0.30
CA ALA A 16 -71.02 28.66 1.28
C ALA A 16 -70.76 29.38 2.59
N LYS A 17 -70.88 28.68 3.74
CA LYS A 17 -70.88 29.27 5.08
C LYS A 17 -69.62 30.01 5.43
N ASP A 18 -68.44 29.57 4.84
CA ASP A 18 -67.14 30.11 5.13
C ASP A 18 -66.46 30.72 3.87
N PHE A 19 -67.24 30.94 2.80
CA PHE A 19 -66.73 31.48 1.56
C PHE A 19 -66.87 33.00 1.52
N ARG A 20 -65.79 33.73 1.29
CA ARG A 20 -65.84 35.19 1.12
C ARG A 20 -66.44 35.52 -0.26
N ASN A 21 -67.61 36.06 -0.25
CA ASN A 21 -68.27 36.50 -1.47
C ASN A 21 -67.78 37.90 -1.84
N ILE A 22 -67.56 38.11 -3.12
CA ILE A 22 -67.17 39.41 -3.71
C ILE A 22 -68.28 40.46 -3.49
N MET A 23 -69.50 40.01 -3.39
CA MET A 23 -70.66 40.82 -3.26
C MET A 23 -71.74 40.07 -2.45
N PRO A 24 -72.65 40.74 -1.74
CA PRO A 24 -73.79 40.07 -1.07
C PRO A 24 -74.58 39.22 -2.07
N ALA A 25 -74.97 38.02 -1.64
CA ALA A 25 -75.63 37.03 -2.51
C ALA A 25 -76.92 37.60 -3.17
N GLN A 26 -77.60 38.47 -2.44
CA GLN A 26 -78.86 39.11 -2.91
C GLN A 26 -78.63 40.10 -4.07
N GLU A 27 -77.39 40.62 -4.19
CA GLU A 27 -77.00 41.58 -5.24
C GLU A 27 -76.43 40.94 -6.45
N MET A 28 -76.11 39.67 -6.40
CA MET A 28 -75.48 38.91 -7.51
C MET A 28 -76.54 38.39 -8.50
N SER A 29 -77.71 37.98 -8.03
CA SER A 29 -78.75 37.43 -8.90
C SER A 29 -79.23 38.46 -9.93
N GLY A 30 -79.20 38.07 -11.20
CA GLY A 30 -79.59 38.91 -12.34
C GLY A 30 -78.48 39.76 -12.91
N LYS A 31 -77.28 39.85 -12.28
CA LYS A 31 -76.11 40.53 -12.87
C LYS A 31 -75.36 39.61 -13.83
N ASN A 32 -74.59 40.22 -14.72
CA ASN A 32 -73.67 39.47 -15.60
C ASN A 32 -72.30 39.31 -14.94
N ILE A 33 -71.64 38.23 -15.21
CA ILE A 33 -70.29 37.93 -14.69
C ILE A 33 -69.26 39.05 -14.95
N TYR A 34 -69.40 39.76 -16.06
CA TYR A 34 -68.55 40.90 -16.44
C TYR A 34 -68.75 42.13 -15.55
N GLU A 35 -69.92 42.21 -14.83
CA GLU A 35 -70.18 43.27 -13.89
C GLU A 35 -69.63 42.95 -12.48
N VAL A 36 -69.46 41.67 -12.20
CA VAL A 36 -69.15 41.18 -10.84
C VAL A 36 -67.66 40.79 -10.70
N MET A 37 -67.06 40.28 -11.78
CA MET A 37 -65.72 39.77 -11.76
C MET A 37 -64.76 40.64 -12.57
N PRO A 38 -63.39 40.64 -12.23
CA PRO A 38 -62.46 41.27 -13.10
C PRO A 38 -62.50 40.64 -14.51
N ALA A 39 -62.43 41.49 -15.55
CA ALA A 39 -62.58 41.06 -16.95
C ALA A 39 -61.83 39.78 -17.34
N ARG A 40 -60.58 39.65 -16.93
CA ARG A 40 -59.79 38.46 -17.19
C ARG A 40 -60.40 37.18 -16.65
N ILE A 41 -60.94 37.23 -15.42
CA ILE A 41 -61.56 36.07 -14.76
C ILE A 41 -62.91 35.76 -15.37
N ALA A 42 -63.69 36.82 -15.72
CA ALA A 42 -64.93 36.66 -16.41
C ALA A 42 -64.75 36.00 -17.79
N GLU A 43 -63.86 36.50 -18.59
CA GLU A 43 -63.51 35.90 -19.94
C GLU A 43 -63.08 34.44 -19.82
N GLU A 44 -62.20 34.15 -18.89
CA GLU A 44 -61.71 32.78 -18.67
C GLU A 44 -62.88 31.87 -18.25
N ARG A 45 -63.73 32.29 -17.29
CA ARG A 45 -64.91 31.54 -16.86
C ARG A 45 -65.89 31.29 -17.97
N MET A 46 -66.19 32.31 -18.79
CA MET A 46 -67.11 32.22 -19.94
C MET A 46 -66.56 31.26 -21.03
N ARG A 47 -65.23 31.22 -21.22
CA ARG A 47 -64.64 30.22 -22.09
C ARG A 47 -64.93 28.79 -21.60
N TYR A 48 -64.75 28.50 -20.31
CA TYR A 48 -65.07 27.20 -19.74
C TYR A 48 -66.56 26.89 -19.70
N VAL A 49 -67.42 27.89 -19.50
CA VAL A 49 -68.91 27.76 -19.61
C VAL A 49 -69.28 27.32 -21.01
N THR A 50 -68.83 28.07 -22.01
CA THR A 50 -69.08 27.74 -23.42
C THR A 50 -68.59 26.32 -23.77
N GLU A 51 -67.39 25.94 -23.28
CA GLU A 51 -66.84 24.60 -23.54
C GLU A 51 -67.63 23.51 -22.82
N ALA A 52 -68.08 23.76 -21.59
CA ALA A 52 -68.95 22.84 -20.85
C ALA A 52 -70.26 22.59 -21.60
N LEU A 53 -70.97 23.66 -22.03
CA LEU A 53 -72.22 23.57 -22.80
C LEU A 53 -71.99 22.86 -24.16
N ARG A 54 -70.94 23.18 -24.86
CA ARG A 54 -70.65 22.58 -26.16
C ARG A 54 -70.34 21.06 -26.05
N THR A 55 -69.60 20.61 -24.98
CA THR A 55 -69.13 19.22 -24.84
C THR A 55 -70.01 18.35 -23.94
N GLY A 56 -70.88 18.93 -23.13
CA GLY A 56 -71.60 18.24 -22.08
C GLY A 56 -70.75 17.74 -20.91
N LYS A 57 -69.45 18.07 -20.89
CA LYS A 57 -68.50 17.57 -19.87
C LYS A 57 -68.20 18.64 -18.84
N THR A 58 -68.05 18.22 -17.58
CA THR A 58 -67.62 19.10 -16.49
C THR A 58 -66.23 19.67 -16.77
N GLN A 59 -66.11 20.98 -16.71
CA GLN A 59 -64.83 21.68 -16.80
C GLN A 59 -64.32 22.03 -15.41
N VAL A 60 -62.99 21.96 -15.21
CA VAL A 60 -62.35 22.31 -13.94
C VAL A 60 -61.15 23.20 -14.24
N TYR A 61 -61.04 24.32 -13.56
CA TYR A 61 -59.86 25.17 -13.65
C TYR A 61 -59.60 25.90 -12.33
N GLU A 62 -58.34 26.24 -12.12
CA GLU A 62 -57.87 26.98 -10.95
C GLU A 62 -57.52 28.42 -11.39
N PHE A 63 -57.89 29.39 -10.55
CA PHE A 63 -57.58 30.80 -10.78
C PHE A 63 -57.20 31.49 -9.50
N ALA A 64 -56.43 32.57 -9.62
CA ALA A 64 -56.09 33.43 -8.50
C ALA A 64 -56.90 34.73 -8.57
N ILE A 65 -57.47 35.12 -7.47
CA ILE A 65 -58.19 36.37 -7.32
C ILE A 65 -57.62 37.18 -6.15
N ALA A 66 -57.34 38.46 -6.44
CA ALA A 66 -56.93 39.41 -5.41
C ALA A 66 -58.12 40.32 -5.04
N TRP A 67 -58.49 40.26 -3.76
CA TRP A 67 -59.59 41.11 -3.24
C TRP A 67 -59.09 41.78 -1.98
N GLU A 68 -59.27 43.09 -1.89
CA GLU A 68 -58.88 43.92 -0.71
C GLU A 68 -57.39 43.65 -0.28
N GLY A 69 -56.51 43.40 -1.25
CA GLY A 69 -55.08 43.11 -0.98
C GLY A 69 -54.76 41.68 -0.54
N LEU A 70 -55.77 40.79 -0.43
CA LEU A 70 -55.61 39.39 -0.11
C LEU A 70 -55.68 38.57 -1.40
N LEU A 71 -54.64 37.73 -1.63
CA LEU A 71 -54.62 36.78 -2.72
C LEU A 71 -55.19 35.45 -2.27
N SER A 72 -56.22 34.99 -2.99
CA SER A 72 -56.83 33.69 -2.80
C SER A 72 -56.77 32.86 -4.08
N TYR A 73 -56.61 31.57 -3.92
CA TYR A 73 -56.62 30.60 -5.02
C TYR A 73 -57.91 29.82 -4.96
N GLU A 74 -58.63 29.79 -6.08
CA GLU A 74 -59.91 29.14 -6.17
C GLU A 74 -59.94 28.10 -7.29
N GLU A 75 -60.64 26.99 -7.09
CA GLU A 75 -60.99 25.99 -8.10
C GLU A 75 -62.44 26.14 -8.48
N ALA A 76 -62.70 26.39 -9.76
CA ALA A 76 -64.07 26.39 -10.29
C ALA A 76 -64.37 25.10 -11.03
N ARG A 77 -65.53 24.48 -10.69
CA ARG A 77 -66.07 23.33 -11.40
C ARG A 77 -67.35 23.73 -12.05
N ILE A 78 -67.43 23.59 -13.38
CA ILE A 78 -68.55 24.00 -14.21
C ILE A 78 -69.17 22.75 -14.80
N ALA A 79 -70.39 22.43 -14.39
CA ALA A 79 -71.16 21.30 -14.92
C ALA A 79 -72.40 21.80 -15.62
N VAL A 80 -72.78 21.14 -16.72
CA VAL A 80 -74.04 21.50 -17.45
C VAL A 80 -75.24 21.08 -16.62
N SER A 81 -76.20 22.01 -16.48
CA SER A 81 -77.50 21.79 -15.76
C SER A 81 -78.63 21.60 -16.75
N THR A 82 -78.76 22.49 -17.76
CA THR A 82 -79.68 22.39 -18.88
C THR A 82 -78.97 22.78 -20.19
N GLU A 83 -79.68 22.84 -21.33
CA GLU A 83 -79.10 23.23 -22.58
C GLU A 83 -78.44 24.63 -22.57
N ASP A 84 -78.94 25.56 -21.79
CA ASP A 84 -78.47 26.93 -21.70
C ASP A 84 -77.98 27.34 -20.30
N GLU A 85 -77.89 26.43 -19.36
CA GLU A 85 -77.45 26.71 -17.99
C GLU A 85 -76.36 25.82 -17.49
N VAL A 86 -75.47 26.37 -16.68
CA VAL A 86 -74.39 25.63 -15.98
C VAL A 86 -74.49 25.87 -14.47
N LEU A 87 -74.02 24.86 -13.73
CA LEU A 87 -73.78 24.93 -12.29
C LEU A 87 -72.30 25.15 -12.06
N VAL A 88 -71.87 26.20 -11.41
CA VAL A 88 -70.51 26.54 -11.07
C VAL A 88 -70.31 26.34 -9.57
N ILE A 89 -69.39 25.44 -9.20
CA ILE A 89 -69.01 25.23 -7.80
C ILE A 89 -67.60 25.80 -7.64
N ILE A 90 -67.44 26.72 -6.70
CA ILE A 90 -66.18 27.35 -6.39
C ILE A 90 -65.73 26.84 -5.04
N ARG A 91 -64.41 26.42 -5.00
CA ARG A 91 -63.73 25.92 -3.81
C ARG A 91 -62.48 26.74 -3.57
N ASP A 92 -62.33 27.25 -2.33
CA ASP A 92 -61.06 27.83 -1.92
C ASP A 92 -59.97 26.74 -1.79
N ILE A 93 -58.85 26.92 -2.44
CA ILE A 93 -57.69 26.01 -2.45
C ILE A 93 -56.42 26.74 -1.98
N THR A 94 -56.55 27.89 -1.34
CA THR A 94 -55.44 28.74 -0.93
C THR A 94 -54.47 28.00 0.01
N ASP A 95 -55.03 27.31 1.03
CA ASP A 95 -54.20 26.57 1.99
C ASP A 95 -53.45 25.39 1.31
N ARG A 96 -54.15 24.72 0.37
CA ARG A 96 -53.49 23.65 -0.42
C ARG A 96 -52.33 24.20 -1.23
N LYS A 97 -52.51 25.33 -1.93
CA LYS A 97 -51.46 25.95 -2.74
C LYS A 97 -50.28 26.44 -1.92
N LYS A 98 -50.54 27.01 -0.74
CA LYS A 98 -49.48 27.39 0.21
C LYS A 98 -48.67 26.18 0.67
N ALA A 99 -49.36 25.11 1.09
CA ALA A 99 -48.69 23.89 1.54
C ALA A 99 -47.89 23.22 0.42
N GLU A 100 -48.40 23.20 -0.83
CA GLU A 100 -47.67 22.70 -2.00
C GLU A 100 -46.36 23.48 -2.26
N GLU A 101 -46.44 24.83 -2.15
CA GLU A 101 -45.25 25.68 -2.35
C GLU A 101 -44.22 25.53 -1.22
N GLU A 102 -44.70 25.48 0.04
CA GLU A 102 -43.84 25.23 1.21
C GLU A 102 -43.15 23.87 1.10
N LEU A 103 -43.88 22.82 0.70
CA LEU A 103 -43.35 21.50 0.50
C LEU A 103 -42.26 21.47 -0.61
N LYS A 104 -42.51 22.19 -1.71
CA LYS A 104 -41.57 22.33 -2.80
C LYS A 104 -40.26 22.99 -2.36
N GLN A 105 -40.35 24.12 -1.66
CA GLN A 105 -39.19 24.84 -1.12
C GLN A 105 -38.44 24.02 -0.09
N ALA A 106 -39.16 23.31 0.80
CA ALA A 106 -38.53 22.40 1.77
C ALA A 106 -37.77 21.26 1.08
N LYS A 107 -38.35 20.68 0.02
CA LYS A 107 -37.73 19.62 -0.80
C LYS A 107 -36.46 20.11 -1.49
N GLU A 108 -36.51 21.26 -2.15
CA GLU A 108 -35.33 21.85 -2.83
C GLU A 108 -34.23 22.14 -1.83
N THR A 109 -34.54 22.69 -0.67
CA THR A 109 -33.57 22.93 0.42
C THR A 109 -32.94 21.64 0.94
N LEU A 110 -33.78 20.62 1.13
CA LEU A 110 -33.30 19.31 1.60
C LEU A 110 -32.36 18.64 0.57
N GLU A 111 -32.74 18.68 -0.71
CA GLU A 111 -31.87 18.13 -1.79
C GLU A 111 -30.51 18.82 -1.85
N LEU A 112 -30.46 20.14 -1.69
CA LEU A 112 -29.21 20.90 -1.61
C LEU A 112 -28.37 20.44 -0.42
N ARG A 113 -28.95 20.35 0.78
CA ARG A 113 -28.24 19.89 1.98
C ARG A 113 -27.74 18.45 1.86
N VAL A 114 -28.53 17.57 1.26
CA VAL A 114 -28.11 16.18 1.00
C VAL A 114 -26.91 16.15 0.07
N ARG A 115 -26.94 16.94 -1.01
CA ARG A 115 -25.82 17.01 -1.97
C ARG A 115 -24.54 17.53 -1.31
N GLU A 116 -24.61 18.61 -0.53
CA GLU A 116 -23.45 19.16 0.20
C GLU A 116 -22.89 18.17 1.23
N ARG A 117 -23.76 17.52 2.02
CA ARG A 117 -23.31 16.51 3.00
C ARG A 117 -22.67 15.30 2.34
N THR A 118 -23.25 14.83 1.22
CA THR A 118 -22.68 13.69 0.48
C THR A 118 -21.30 14.02 -0.07
N LYS A 119 -21.11 15.21 -0.63
CA LYS A 119 -19.80 15.68 -1.10
C LYS A 119 -18.77 15.71 0.04
N LYS A 120 -19.14 16.32 1.17
CA LYS A 120 -18.26 16.41 2.35
C LYS A 120 -17.90 15.03 2.91
N LEU A 121 -18.84 14.10 2.96
CA LEU A 121 -18.58 12.72 3.38
C LEU A 121 -17.64 11.99 2.45
N GLN A 122 -17.75 12.20 1.14
CA GLN A 122 -16.83 11.62 0.16
C GLN A 122 -15.41 12.15 0.34
N GLU A 123 -15.24 13.46 0.50
CA GLU A 123 -13.93 14.09 0.77
C GLU A 123 -13.32 13.55 2.08
N GLN A 124 -14.09 13.49 3.16
CA GLN A 124 -13.63 12.92 4.43
C GLN A 124 -13.23 11.44 4.31
N THR A 125 -13.98 10.66 3.53
CA THR A 125 -13.68 9.24 3.30
C THR A 125 -12.35 9.06 2.56
N VAL A 126 -12.07 9.91 1.58
CA VAL A 126 -10.78 9.90 0.84
C VAL A 126 -9.63 10.24 1.79
N HIS A 127 -9.77 11.33 2.57
CA HIS A 127 -8.75 11.73 3.55
C HIS A 127 -8.49 10.65 4.61
N LEU A 128 -9.55 10.05 5.15
CA LEU A 128 -9.42 8.99 6.15
C LEU A 128 -8.70 7.75 5.58
N LYS A 129 -9.01 7.35 4.34
CA LYS A 129 -8.31 6.25 3.67
C LYS A 129 -6.82 6.55 3.47
N GLN A 130 -6.47 7.78 3.11
CA GLN A 130 -5.08 8.20 2.96
C GLN A 130 -4.34 8.18 4.31
N ALA A 131 -4.95 8.75 5.35
CA ALA A 131 -4.39 8.75 6.70
C ALA A 131 -4.16 7.33 7.25
N LEU A 132 -5.13 6.42 7.05
CA LEU A 132 -5.02 5.01 7.42
C LEU A 132 -3.88 4.30 6.70
N ARG A 133 -3.68 4.57 5.40
CA ARG A 133 -2.57 4.01 4.62
C ARG A 133 -1.22 4.51 5.15
N SER A 134 -1.12 5.81 5.42
CA SER A 134 0.09 6.42 5.97
C SER A 134 0.42 5.84 7.35
N LEU A 135 -0.57 5.74 8.24
CA LEU A 135 -0.40 5.18 9.58
C LEU A 135 0.09 3.73 9.53
N LYS A 136 -0.54 2.88 8.71
CA LYS A 136 -0.12 1.48 8.53
C LYS A 136 1.32 1.39 8.03
N ARG A 137 1.70 2.27 7.08
CA ARG A 137 3.08 2.33 6.55
C ARG A 137 4.08 2.67 7.66
N THR A 138 3.80 3.71 8.44
CA THR A 138 4.68 4.14 9.55
C THR A 138 4.79 3.07 10.63
N GLN A 139 3.68 2.44 11.01
CA GLN A 139 3.67 1.37 12.00
C GLN A 139 4.52 0.17 11.55
N ALA A 140 4.39 -0.24 10.28
CA ALA A 140 5.17 -1.35 9.76
C ALA A 140 6.67 -1.02 9.67
N GLN A 141 7.03 0.23 9.34
CA GLN A 141 8.41 0.71 9.38
C GLN A 141 8.97 0.67 10.80
N LEU A 142 8.22 1.17 11.79
CA LEU A 142 8.64 1.12 13.19
C LEU A 142 8.90 -0.30 13.67
N ILE A 143 7.99 -1.24 13.39
CA ILE A 143 8.16 -2.66 13.76
C ILE A 143 9.41 -3.25 13.08
N GLN A 144 9.65 -2.92 11.81
CA GLN A 144 10.82 -3.39 11.09
C GLN A 144 12.12 -2.80 11.66
N THR A 145 12.14 -1.51 11.96
CA THR A 145 13.28 -0.83 12.58
C THR A 145 13.55 -1.39 13.98
N GLU A 146 12.52 -1.57 14.80
CA GLU A 146 12.64 -2.16 16.14
C GLU A 146 13.21 -3.59 16.09
N LYS A 147 12.70 -4.44 15.17
CA LYS A 147 13.25 -5.78 14.96
C LYS A 147 14.71 -5.76 14.54
N MET A 148 15.10 -4.84 13.67
CA MET A 148 16.50 -4.70 13.23
C MET A 148 17.38 -4.16 14.33
N SER A 149 16.95 -3.16 15.08
CA SER A 149 17.69 -2.61 16.24
C SER A 149 17.88 -3.66 17.33
N SER A 150 16.80 -4.36 17.71
CA SER A 150 16.89 -5.45 18.69
C SER A 150 17.83 -6.56 18.23
N LEU A 151 17.78 -6.95 16.94
CA LEU A 151 18.71 -7.91 16.36
C LEU A 151 20.13 -7.38 16.40
N GLY A 152 20.34 -6.10 16.12
CA GLY A 152 21.63 -5.44 16.16
C GLY A 152 22.28 -5.50 17.55
N GLN A 153 21.56 -5.10 18.59
CA GLN A 153 22.07 -5.12 19.96
C GLN A 153 22.38 -6.54 20.45
N LEU A 154 21.47 -7.50 20.19
CA LEU A 154 21.70 -8.90 20.55
C LEU A 154 22.93 -9.49 19.83
N VAL A 155 23.07 -9.22 18.54
CA VAL A 155 24.20 -9.69 17.73
C VAL A 155 25.53 -9.08 18.21
N ALA A 156 25.56 -7.80 18.57
CA ALA A 156 26.77 -7.14 19.09
C ALA A 156 27.24 -7.78 20.40
N GLY A 157 26.30 -8.04 21.34
CA GLY A 157 26.61 -8.73 22.60
C GLY A 157 27.11 -10.17 22.40
N ILE A 158 26.37 -10.95 21.62
CA ILE A 158 26.72 -12.33 21.29
C ILE A 158 28.05 -12.40 20.52
N ALA A 159 28.30 -11.49 19.60
CA ALA A 159 29.55 -11.43 18.85
C ALA A 159 30.76 -11.25 19.78
N HIS A 160 30.63 -10.42 20.80
CA HIS A 160 31.71 -10.22 21.77
C HIS A 160 31.94 -11.49 22.62
N GLU A 161 30.88 -12.14 23.06
CA GLU A 161 30.96 -13.37 23.85
C GLU A 161 31.46 -14.58 23.06
N ILE A 162 31.15 -14.68 21.75
CA ILE A 162 31.69 -15.73 20.86
C ILE A 162 33.13 -15.45 20.46
N ASN A 163 33.51 -14.20 20.22
CA ASN A 163 34.90 -13.87 19.84
C ASN A 163 35.90 -14.27 20.94
N ASN A 164 35.52 -14.17 22.22
CA ASN A 164 36.41 -14.49 23.33
C ASN A 164 36.90 -15.96 23.26
N PRO A 165 36.04 -17.01 23.31
CA PRO A 165 36.48 -18.39 23.21
C PRO A 165 37.16 -18.70 21.87
N ILE A 166 36.70 -18.12 20.75
CA ILE A 166 37.30 -18.34 19.44
C ILE A 166 38.71 -17.83 19.35
N ASN A 167 39.02 -16.65 19.91
CA ASN A 167 40.36 -16.10 19.96
C ASN A 167 41.29 -17.01 20.79
N PHE A 168 40.81 -17.57 21.92
CA PHE A 168 41.57 -18.54 22.72
C PHE A 168 41.86 -19.84 21.93
N ILE A 169 40.83 -20.40 21.25
CA ILE A 169 40.97 -21.60 20.46
C ILE A 169 41.98 -21.34 19.30
N HIS A 170 41.83 -20.23 18.57
CA HIS A 170 42.68 -19.86 17.45
C HIS A 170 44.17 -19.70 17.88
N GLY A 171 44.40 -18.99 18.98
CA GLY A 171 45.73 -18.81 19.56
C GLY A 171 46.33 -20.13 19.98
N ASN A 172 45.61 -20.98 20.70
CA ASN A 172 46.07 -22.27 21.13
C ASN A 172 46.35 -23.24 19.98
N LEU A 173 45.57 -23.20 18.91
CA LEU A 173 45.81 -24.02 17.72
C LEU A 173 47.12 -23.64 17.00
N ALA A 174 47.53 -22.37 17.01
CA ALA A 174 48.81 -21.96 16.47
C ALA A 174 49.98 -22.60 17.23
N HIS A 175 49.91 -22.60 18.57
CA HIS A 175 50.92 -23.26 19.41
C HIS A 175 50.86 -24.79 19.29
N ALA A 176 49.66 -25.39 19.27
CA ALA A 176 49.52 -26.85 19.09
C ALA A 176 50.10 -27.31 17.74
N ASN A 177 49.88 -26.53 16.68
CA ASN A 177 50.47 -26.84 15.37
C ASN A 177 52.01 -26.76 15.40
N GLN A 178 52.59 -25.75 16.05
CA GLN A 178 54.02 -25.62 16.20
C GLN A 178 54.63 -26.78 16.99
N TYR A 179 54.02 -27.09 18.15
CA TYR A 179 54.52 -28.23 19.00
C TYR A 179 54.38 -29.55 18.28
N SER A 180 53.30 -29.78 17.54
CA SER A 180 53.10 -30.97 16.75
C SER A 180 54.21 -31.10 15.66
N GLN A 181 54.50 -30.01 14.93
CA GLN A 181 55.58 -30.02 13.93
C GLN A 181 56.94 -30.30 14.54
N ASP A 182 57.25 -29.76 15.71
CA ASP A 182 58.50 -29.97 16.38
C ASP A 182 58.65 -31.43 16.86
N VAL A 183 57.58 -32.01 17.41
CA VAL A 183 57.55 -33.45 17.81
C VAL A 183 57.69 -34.37 16.59
N LEU A 184 56.94 -34.08 15.50
CA LEU A 184 57.01 -34.89 14.27
C LEU A 184 58.38 -34.81 13.64
N ARG A 185 59.05 -33.65 13.67
CA ARG A 185 60.39 -33.49 13.21
C ARG A 185 61.37 -34.30 14.05
N LEU A 186 61.26 -34.29 15.37
CA LEU A 186 62.10 -35.08 16.26
C LEU A 186 61.88 -36.58 16.01
N LEU A 187 60.62 -36.98 15.86
CA LEU A 187 60.23 -38.38 15.59
C LEU A 187 60.90 -38.86 14.25
N LYS A 188 60.83 -38.02 13.22
CA LYS A 188 61.46 -38.32 11.92
C LYS A 188 62.96 -38.48 12.04
N LEU A 189 63.61 -37.63 12.82
CA LEU A 189 65.10 -37.79 13.09
C LEU A 189 65.39 -39.11 13.85
N TYR A 190 64.54 -39.45 14.85
CA TYR A 190 64.63 -40.70 15.55
C TYR A 190 64.55 -41.92 14.61
N GLN A 191 63.52 -41.95 13.75
CA GLN A 191 63.36 -43.01 12.75
C GLN A 191 64.51 -43.10 11.78
N GLN A 192 65.16 -41.98 11.40
CA GLN A 192 66.27 -41.92 10.52
C GLN A 192 67.54 -42.52 11.20
N HIS A 193 67.75 -42.19 12.47
CA HIS A 193 68.98 -42.61 13.18
C HIS A 193 68.84 -43.93 13.92
N TYR A 194 67.64 -44.40 14.11
CA TYR A 194 67.30 -45.66 14.80
C TYR A 194 66.29 -46.49 13.98
N PRO A 195 66.77 -47.05 12.79
CA PRO A 195 65.88 -47.72 11.87
C PRO A 195 65.35 -49.10 12.35
N ASN A 196 66.00 -49.72 13.30
CA ASN A 196 65.67 -51.03 13.88
C ASN A 196 65.46 -50.86 15.37
N PRO A 197 64.26 -50.36 15.81
CA PRO A 197 63.95 -50.22 17.23
C PRO A 197 63.78 -51.58 17.92
N VAL A 198 63.80 -51.61 19.26
CA VAL A 198 63.52 -52.80 20.05
C VAL A 198 62.07 -53.23 19.78
N ALA A 199 61.78 -54.54 20.01
CA ALA A 199 60.47 -55.14 19.71
C ALA A 199 59.28 -54.44 20.40
N GLU A 200 59.49 -53.92 21.61
CA GLU A 200 58.48 -53.16 22.35
C GLU A 200 58.12 -51.86 21.62
N ILE A 201 59.06 -51.12 21.12
CA ILE A 201 58.80 -49.88 20.35
C ILE A 201 58.15 -50.20 19.00
N GLN A 202 58.61 -51.33 18.36
CA GLN A 202 58.02 -51.71 17.08
C GLN A 202 56.55 -52.13 17.24
N ALA A 203 56.19 -52.85 18.26
CA ALA A 203 54.83 -53.25 18.54
C ALA A 203 53.93 -52.01 18.80
N GLU A 204 54.41 -51.00 19.51
CA GLU A 204 53.68 -49.77 19.79
C GLU A 204 53.50 -48.92 18.52
N VAL A 205 54.51 -48.85 17.65
CA VAL A 205 54.44 -48.16 16.35
C VAL A 205 53.40 -48.81 15.41
N GLU A 206 53.30 -50.14 15.44
CA GLU A 206 52.31 -50.89 14.65
C GLU A 206 50.90 -50.72 15.25
N ASP A 207 50.75 -50.82 16.58
CA ASP A 207 49.44 -50.71 17.28
C ASP A 207 48.78 -49.32 17.08
N MET A 208 49.58 -48.26 17.19
CA MET A 208 49.08 -46.90 17.00
C MET A 208 48.96 -46.44 15.51
N ASP A 209 49.36 -47.25 14.54
CA ASP A 209 49.52 -46.85 13.11
C ASP A 209 50.23 -45.49 13.01
N LEU A 210 51.46 -45.46 13.45
CA LEU A 210 52.25 -44.22 13.52
C LEU A 210 52.30 -43.47 12.18
N ASN A 211 52.35 -44.16 11.05
CA ASN A 211 52.41 -43.56 9.74
C ASN A 211 51.11 -42.76 9.42
N PHE A 212 49.97 -43.33 9.81
CA PHE A 212 48.71 -42.64 9.68
C PHE A 212 48.65 -41.41 10.61
N LEU A 213 49.03 -41.54 11.88
CA LEU A 213 49.07 -40.44 12.83
C LEU A 213 49.93 -39.26 12.36
N VAL A 214 51.14 -39.55 11.88
CA VAL A 214 52.08 -38.54 11.36
C VAL A 214 51.49 -37.81 10.15
N ALA A 215 50.75 -38.51 9.29
CA ALA A 215 50.13 -37.93 8.10
C ALA A 215 48.81 -37.18 8.41
N ASP A 216 48.04 -37.60 9.43
CA ASP A 216 46.69 -37.08 9.72
C ASP A 216 46.67 -35.91 10.72
N LEU A 217 47.54 -35.96 11.75
CA LEU A 217 47.60 -34.92 12.80
C LEU A 217 47.74 -33.48 12.24
N PRO A 218 48.60 -33.20 11.25
CA PRO A 218 48.70 -31.88 10.62
C PRO A 218 47.39 -31.48 9.88
N LYS A 219 46.71 -32.43 9.24
CA LYS A 219 45.45 -32.19 8.52
C LYS A 219 44.33 -31.85 9.52
N LEU A 220 44.25 -32.54 10.65
CA LEU A 220 43.31 -32.33 11.71
C LEU A 220 43.45 -30.92 12.31
N LEU A 221 44.69 -30.50 12.62
CA LEU A 221 44.98 -29.16 13.11
C LEU A 221 44.66 -28.07 12.08
N ALA A 222 44.96 -28.31 10.79
CA ALA A 222 44.61 -27.41 9.70
C ALA A 222 43.09 -27.26 9.54
N SER A 223 42.34 -28.36 9.66
CA SER A 223 40.87 -28.35 9.62
C SER A 223 40.27 -27.55 10.78
N MET A 224 40.78 -27.75 12.01
CA MET A 224 40.35 -26.97 13.19
C MET A 224 40.62 -25.48 13.03
N ARG A 225 41.79 -25.10 12.48
CA ARG A 225 42.16 -23.71 12.19
C ARG A 225 41.21 -23.09 11.18
N THR A 226 40.89 -23.80 10.10
CA THR A 226 39.95 -23.34 9.08
C THR A 226 38.55 -23.15 9.68
N GLY A 227 38.10 -24.06 10.55
CA GLY A 227 36.84 -23.96 11.27
C GLY A 227 36.75 -22.72 12.16
N THR A 228 37.81 -22.48 12.96
CA THR A 228 37.83 -21.30 13.86
C THR A 228 37.91 -19.99 13.08
N GLU A 229 38.67 -19.91 12.00
CA GLU A 229 38.71 -18.72 11.13
C GLU A 229 37.34 -18.45 10.47
N ARG A 230 36.67 -19.50 10.05
CA ARG A 230 35.27 -19.36 9.51
C ARG A 230 34.30 -18.80 10.55
N ILE A 231 34.34 -19.30 11.81
CA ILE A 231 33.50 -18.77 12.87
C ILE A 231 33.81 -17.29 13.13
N ARG A 232 35.10 -16.92 13.16
CA ARG A 232 35.56 -15.54 13.32
C ARG A 232 35.00 -14.62 12.23
N GLN A 233 35.05 -15.06 10.97
CA GLN A 233 34.49 -14.31 9.84
C GLN A 233 32.98 -14.15 9.95
N ILE A 234 32.23 -15.19 10.36
CA ILE A 234 30.79 -15.11 10.60
C ILE A 234 30.49 -14.07 11.68
N VAL A 235 31.22 -14.09 12.81
CA VAL A 235 31.00 -13.15 13.90
C VAL A 235 31.32 -11.71 13.50
N LEU A 236 32.40 -11.48 12.72
CA LEU A 236 32.74 -10.17 12.19
C LEU A 236 31.64 -9.66 11.23
N SER A 237 31.15 -10.51 10.34
CA SER A 237 30.09 -10.17 9.41
C SER A 237 28.78 -9.83 10.14
N LEU A 238 28.42 -10.58 11.17
CA LEU A 238 27.29 -10.30 12.05
C LEU A 238 27.45 -8.96 12.79
N ARG A 239 28.66 -8.64 13.27
CA ARG A 239 28.94 -7.37 13.94
C ARG A 239 28.83 -6.18 12.95
N ASN A 240 29.40 -6.32 11.76
CA ASN A 240 29.32 -5.28 10.74
C ASN A 240 27.87 -5.05 10.27
N PHE A 241 27.07 -6.12 10.20
CA PHE A 241 25.64 -6.03 9.93
C PHE A 241 24.86 -5.40 11.09
N SER A 242 25.21 -5.71 12.35
CA SER A 242 24.58 -5.22 13.57
C SER A 242 24.73 -3.71 13.81
N ARG A 243 25.69 -3.05 13.16
CA ARG A 243 25.86 -1.58 13.20
C ARG A 243 24.74 -0.80 12.48
N LEU A 244 23.58 -1.42 12.32
CA LEU A 244 22.36 -0.83 11.73
C LEU A 244 21.88 0.45 12.45
N ASP A 245 22.23 0.61 13.74
CA ASP A 245 21.83 1.74 14.58
C ASP A 245 22.78 2.94 14.51
N GLU A 246 23.93 2.83 13.79
CA GLU A 246 24.79 3.99 13.60
C GLU A 246 24.09 4.95 12.63
N ALA A 247 23.43 5.98 13.19
CA ALA A 247 22.78 7.07 12.45
C ALA A 247 23.80 7.99 11.75
N GLU A 248 25.09 7.67 11.83
CA GLU A 248 26.18 8.46 11.25
C GLU A 248 26.51 8.04 9.82
N VAL A 249 26.71 9.04 9.00
CA VAL A 249 27.23 8.89 7.64
C VAL A 249 28.73 8.64 7.72
N LYS A 250 29.23 7.60 7.07
CA LYS A 250 30.65 7.21 7.08
C LYS A 250 31.11 6.86 5.68
N LEU A 251 32.42 6.99 5.46
CA LEU A 251 33.10 6.44 4.28
C LEU A 251 33.21 4.91 4.43
N VAL A 252 32.57 4.16 3.53
CA VAL A 252 32.41 2.71 3.64
C VAL A 252 32.82 2.04 2.34
N ASP A 253 33.46 0.87 2.44
CA ASP A 253 33.59 -0.05 1.33
C ASP A 253 32.29 -0.81 1.12
N ILE A 254 31.68 -0.60 -0.04
CA ILE A 254 30.39 -1.22 -0.40
C ILE A 254 30.52 -2.75 -0.51
N HIS A 255 31.68 -3.25 -0.96
CA HIS A 255 31.91 -4.69 -1.10
C HIS A 255 31.90 -5.41 0.24
N GLU A 256 32.44 -4.80 1.31
CA GLU A 256 32.36 -5.36 2.68
C GLU A 256 30.90 -5.53 3.14
N GLY A 257 30.02 -4.56 2.82
CA GLY A 257 28.59 -4.64 3.14
C GLY A 257 27.88 -5.79 2.41
N ILE A 258 28.15 -5.94 1.12
CA ILE A 258 27.59 -7.02 0.29
C ILE A 258 28.10 -8.38 0.82
N ASP A 259 29.40 -8.51 1.04
CA ASP A 259 30.02 -9.76 1.49
C ASP A 259 29.54 -10.17 2.87
N SER A 260 29.41 -9.22 3.80
CA SER A 260 28.83 -9.47 5.12
C SER A 260 27.39 -9.98 5.03
N THR A 261 26.61 -9.42 4.11
CA THR A 261 25.22 -9.86 3.88
C THR A 261 25.17 -11.28 3.29
N LEU A 262 26.08 -11.62 2.36
CA LEU A 262 26.18 -12.97 1.78
C LEU A 262 26.57 -14.01 2.84
N VAL A 263 27.43 -13.67 3.79
CA VAL A 263 27.79 -14.57 4.91
C VAL A 263 26.55 -14.86 5.79
N ILE A 264 25.72 -13.85 6.07
CA ILE A 264 24.50 -14.04 6.83
C ILE A 264 23.51 -14.96 6.09
N LEU A 265 23.41 -14.81 4.78
CA LEU A 265 22.52 -15.60 3.93
C LEU A 265 23.10 -16.97 3.51
N GLN A 266 24.34 -17.31 3.94
CA GLN A 266 25.05 -18.52 3.50
C GLN A 266 24.24 -19.81 3.74
N HIS A 267 23.50 -19.89 4.85
CA HIS A 267 22.65 -21.03 5.12
C HIS A 267 21.52 -21.19 4.08
N ARG A 268 20.97 -20.10 3.58
CA ARG A 268 19.92 -20.11 2.56
C ARG A 268 20.50 -20.37 1.16
N LEU A 269 21.74 -19.91 0.88
CA LEU A 269 22.43 -20.13 -0.38
C LEU A 269 22.79 -21.60 -0.61
N LYS A 270 23.10 -22.35 0.46
CA LYS A 270 23.44 -23.79 0.37
C LYS A 270 22.27 -24.70 0.01
N GLY A 271 21.05 -24.19 -0.05
CA GLY A 271 19.85 -24.96 -0.32
C GLY A 271 19.48 -25.92 0.83
N LYS A 272 18.26 -26.45 0.79
CA LYS A 272 17.77 -27.51 1.66
C LYS A 272 18.13 -28.87 1.04
N ALA A 273 18.04 -29.94 1.83
CA ALA A 273 18.26 -31.30 1.35
C ALA A 273 17.42 -31.56 0.09
N GLY A 274 18.10 -31.82 -1.04
CA GLY A 274 17.45 -32.04 -2.34
C GLY A 274 17.39 -30.84 -3.28
N GLN A 275 17.81 -29.63 -2.84
CA GLN A 275 17.91 -28.44 -3.69
C GLN A 275 19.37 -28.15 -4.07
N SER A 276 19.60 -27.66 -5.28
CA SER A 276 20.91 -27.23 -5.73
C SER A 276 21.42 -26.02 -4.96
N GLU A 277 22.71 -25.97 -4.66
CA GLU A 277 23.35 -24.79 -4.07
C GLU A 277 23.28 -23.61 -5.05
N ILE A 278 22.93 -22.43 -4.55
CA ILE A 278 22.85 -21.20 -5.36
C ILE A 278 24.26 -20.68 -5.58
N GLN A 279 24.70 -20.64 -6.82
CA GLN A 279 25.99 -20.07 -7.20
C GLN A 279 25.95 -18.53 -7.07
N VAL A 280 26.89 -17.93 -6.37
CA VAL A 280 27.07 -16.49 -6.31
C VAL A 280 28.28 -16.05 -7.09
N ILE A 281 28.06 -15.30 -8.16
CA ILE A 281 29.14 -14.74 -9.01
C ILE A 281 29.31 -13.28 -8.62
N LYS A 282 30.52 -12.90 -8.22
CA LYS A 282 30.89 -11.54 -7.84
C LYS A 282 31.77 -10.92 -8.93
N ASP A 283 31.29 -9.88 -9.57
CA ASP A 283 31.98 -9.07 -10.55
C ASP A 283 32.14 -7.65 -10.01
N TYR A 284 33.10 -7.49 -9.10
CA TYR A 284 33.37 -6.25 -8.39
C TYR A 284 34.31 -5.34 -9.18
N GLY A 285 33.81 -4.13 -9.52
CA GLY A 285 34.66 -3.07 -10.07
C GLY A 285 35.50 -2.40 -8.98
N ASN A 286 36.48 -1.64 -9.39
CA ASN A 286 37.26 -0.83 -8.45
C ASN A 286 36.43 0.40 -8.03
N LEU A 287 35.86 0.38 -6.81
CA LEU A 287 35.06 1.45 -6.27
C LEU A 287 35.84 2.24 -5.22
N PRO A 288 35.66 3.58 -5.15
CA PRO A 288 36.13 4.36 -4.01
C PRO A 288 35.26 4.08 -2.77
N LEU A 289 35.72 4.51 -1.60
CA LEU A 289 34.87 4.56 -0.41
C LEU A 289 33.69 5.51 -0.66
N VAL A 290 32.50 5.10 -0.21
CA VAL A 290 31.24 5.80 -0.43
C VAL A 290 30.72 6.36 0.88
N GLU A 291 30.35 7.61 0.87
CA GLU A 291 29.75 8.31 2.01
C GLU A 291 28.28 7.91 2.16
N CYS A 292 27.97 7.04 3.12
CA CYS A 292 26.64 6.46 3.25
C CYS A 292 26.29 6.03 4.68
N TYR A 293 25.03 5.69 4.89
CA TYR A 293 24.54 4.99 6.08
C TYR A 293 24.75 3.48 5.89
N ALA A 294 25.90 2.95 6.36
CA ALA A 294 26.30 1.57 6.14
C ALA A 294 25.21 0.55 6.51
N GLY A 295 24.60 0.69 7.67
CA GLY A 295 23.54 -0.22 8.12
C GLY A 295 22.31 -0.22 7.22
N GLN A 296 21.89 0.96 6.73
CA GLN A 296 20.77 1.06 5.82
C GLN A 296 21.05 0.42 4.46
N LEU A 297 22.29 0.59 3.93
CA LEU A 297 22.68 -0.11 2.69
C LEU A 297 22.76 -1.63 2.88
N ASN A 298 23.26 -2.11 4.01
CA ASN A 298 23.26 -3.54 4.34
C ASN A 298 21.82 -4.09 4.38
N GLN A 299 20.85 -3.32 4.87
CA GLN A 299 19.42 -3.67 4.83
C GLN A 299 18.92 -3.80 3.38
N VAL A 300 19.33 -2.89 2.48
CA VAL A 300 18.96 -2.98 1.06
C VAL A 300 19.54 -4.26 0.46
N PHE A 301 20.83 -4.56 0.69
CA PHE A 301 21.45 -5.78 0.20
C PHE A 301 20.76 -7.03 0.72
N LEU A 302 20.41 -7.05 2.02
CA LEU A 302 19.69 -8.17 2.61
C LEU A 302 18.34 -8.41 1.93
N HIS A 303 17.56 -7.36 1.68
CA HIS A 303 16.28 -7.49 1.02
C HIS A 303 16.40 -7.95 -0.43
N LEU A 304 17.32 -7.38 -1.20
CA LEU A 304 17.52 -7.75 -2.61
C LEU A 304 18.02 -9.19 -2.75
N LEU A 305 19.05 -9.57 -1.98
CA LEU A 305 19.61 -10.93 -2.01
C LEU A 305 18.60 -11.96 -1.48
N SER A 306 17.83 -11.63 -0.43
CA SER A 306 16.75 -12.52 0.04
C SER A 306 15.66 -12.71 -1.01
N ASN A 307 15.30 -11.65 -1.73
CA ASN A 307 14.32 -11.75 -2.82
C ASN A 307 14.83 -12.57 -3.99
N ALA A 308 16.11 -12.43 -4.34
CA ALA A 308 16.77 -13.25 -5.36
C ALA A 308 16.75 -14.73 -4.98
N ILE A 309 17.09 -15.07 -3.73
CA ILE A 309 17.02 -16.44 -3.21
C ILE A 309 15.57 -16.97 -3.28
N ASP A 310 14.59 -16.20 -2.81
CA ASP A 310 13.17 -16.60 -2.82
C ASP A 310 12.64 -16.81 -4.26
N ALA A 311 13.17 -16.09 -5.24
CA ALA A 311 12.77 -16.25 -6.65
C ALA A 311 13.28 -17.56 -7.29
N MET A 312 14.24 -18.24 -6.65
CA MET A 312 14.89 -19.46 -7.12
C MET A 312 14.50 -20.72 -6.30
N GLU A 313 13.57 -20.61 -5.35
CA GLU A 313 13.12 -21.76 -4.53
C GLU A 313 12.40 -22.85 -5.35
N ASP A 314 11.95 -22.55 -6.57
CA ASP A 314 11.34 -23.50 -7.48
C ASP A 314 12.45 -24.17 -8.33
N GLU A 315 12.56 -25.49 -8.30
CA GLU A 315 13.42 -26.46 -9.02
C GLU A 315 14.25 -25.93 -10.23
N LEU A 316 15.13 -24.96 -10.02
CA LEU A 316 16.09 -24.53 -11.03
C LEU A 316 17.31 -25.47 -11.02
N LEU A 317 17.67 -25.97 -12.20
CA LEU A 317 18.83 -26.87 -12.36
C LEU A 317 20.15 -26.19 -11.96
N LEU A 318 20.30 -24.89 -12.17
CA LEU A 318 21.52 -24.12 -11.87
C LEU A 318 21.11 -22.72 -11.34
N PRO A 319 20.69 -22.59 -10.07
CA PRO A 319 20.35 -21.29 -9.52
C PRO A 319 21.59 -20.41 -9.35
N CYS A 320 21.54 -19.16 -9.82
CA CYS A 320 22.68 -18.25 -9.83
C CYS A 320 22.24 -16.81 -9.46
N ILE A 321 23.04 -16.17 -8.60
CA ILE A 321 22.98 -14.73 -8.32
C ILE A 321 24.26 -14.11 -8.86
N HIS A 322 24.13 -13.08 -9.68
CA HIS A 322 25.26 -12.31 -10.19
C HIS A 322 25.23 -10.90 -9.61
N ILE A 323 26.31 -10.52 -8.92
CA ILE A 323 26.45 -9.19 -8.29
C ILE A 323 27.53 -8.43 -9.05
N ARG A 324 27.13 -7.33 -9.66
CA ARG A 324 28.03 -6.46 -10.43
C ARG A 324 28.12 -5.09 -9.79
N THR A 325 29.33 -4.57 -9.67
CA THR A 325 29.53 -3.19 -9.19
C THR A 325 30.43 -2.45 -10.18
N ARG A 326 30.09 -1.19 -10.46
CA ARG A 326 30.85 -0.35 -11.40
C ARG A 326 30.83 1.10 -10.97
N LEU A 327 31.89 1.81 -11.31
CA LEU A 327 31.92 3.27 -11.26
C LEU A 327 31.25 3.80 -12.54
N LYS A 328 30.06 4.40 -12.42
CA LYS A 328 29.33 4.97 -13.57
C LYS A 328 30.01 6.25 -14.08
N ASN A 329 30.42 7.10 -13.14
CA ASN A 329 31.19 8.32 -13.38
C ASN A 329 31.91 8.73 -12.07
N LEU A 330 32.63 9.85 -12.08
CA LEU A 330 33.39 10.33 -10.91
C LEU A 330 32.54 10.62 -9.64
N LYS A 331 31.21 10.58 -9.75
CA LYS A 331 30.29 10.94 -8.65
C LYS A 331 29.31 9.83 -8.28
N ILE A 332 29.14 8.81 -9.10
CA ILE A 332 28.06 7.82 -8.94
C ILE A 332 28.64 6.41 -9.13
N ILE A 333 28.32 5.53 -8.20
CA ILE A 333 28.52 4.09 -8.34
C ILE A 333 27.22 3.38 -8.74
N THR A 334 27.34 2.27 -9.42
CA THR A 334 26.24 1.36 -9.73
C THR A 334 26.46 0.01 -9.09
N ILE A 335 25.39 -0.58 -8.57
CA ILE A 335 25.35 -1.92 -8.01
C ILE A 335 24.20 -2.65 -8.70
N CYS A 336 24.44 -3.82 -9.24
CA CYS A 336 23.44 -4.68 -9.84
C CYS A 336 23.40 -6.01 -9.10
N VAL A 337 22.20 -6.42 -8.71
CA VAL A 337 21.91 -7.76 -8.21
C VAL A 337 20.97 -8.43 -9.21
N GLU A 338 21.49 -9.46 -9.88
CA GLU A 338 20.78 -10.23 -10.91
C GLU A 338 20.54 -11.65 -10.39
N ASP A 339 19.33 -12.17 -10.60
CA ASP A 339 18.96 -13.56 -10.37
C ASP A 339 18.45 -14.20 -11.67
N ASN A 340 18.63 -15.50 -11.81
CA ASN A 340 18.06 -16.30 -12.90
C ASN A 340 16.77 -17.03 -12.49
N GLY A 341 16.03 -16.48 -11.52
CA GLY A 341 14.80 -17.05 -11.00
C GLY A 341 13.60 -16.92 -11.94
N ARG A 342 12.40 -17.07 -11.38
CA ARG A 342 11.14 -17.06 -12.15
C ARG A 342 10.79 -15.74 -12.85
N GLY A 343 11.43 -14.64 -12.47
CA GLY A 343 11.15 -13.31 -13.02
C GLY A 343 9.75 -12.78 -12.71
N MET A 344 9.39 -11.65 -13.34
CA MET A 344 8.15 -10.92 -13.07
C MET A 344 7.51 -10.39 -14.35
N SER A 345 6.16 -10.37 -14.39
CA SER A 345 5.40 -9.68 -15.45
C SER A 345 5.53 -8.15 -15.34
N SER A 346 5.24 -7.44 -16.43
CA SER A 346 5.28 -5.98 -16.44
C SER A 346 4.31 -5.34 -15.43
N GLU A 347 3.16 -5.96 -15.19
CA GLU A 347 2.18 -5.52 -14.18
C GLU A 347 2.76 -5.60 -12.76
N ILE A 348 3.48 -6.67 -12.45
CA ILE A 348 4.16 -6.86 -11.16
C ILE A 348 5.28 -5.82 -11.03
N GLN A 349 6.13 -5.66 -12.06
CA GLN A 349 7.26 -4.72 -12.05
C GLN A 349 6.83 -3.28 -11.75
N GLN A 350 5.67 -2.83 -12.23
CA GLN A 350 5.14 -1.48 -11.96
C GLN A 350 4.78 -1.25 -10.48
N ARG A 351 4.57 -2.33 -9.73
CA ARG A 351 4.05 -2.29 -8.35
C ARG A 351 5.01 -2.80 -7.29
N ILE A 352 6.18 -3.33 -7.68
CA ILE A 352 7.10 -3.97 -6.72
C ILE A 352 7.60 -3.03 -5.61
N PHE A 353 7.63 -1.72 -5.87
CA PHE A 353 8.01 -0.72 -4.88
C PHE A 353 6.82 -0.15 -4.10
N ASP A 354 5.59 -0.56 -4.43
CA ASP A 354 4.40 -0.17 -3.67
C ASP A 354 4.45 -0.81 -2.27
N PRO A 355 4.22 -0.05 -1.21
CA PRO A 355 4.14 -0.61 0.14
C PRO A 355 3.05 -1.68 0.24
N PHE A 356 3.36 -2.79 0.94
CA PHE A 356 2.49 -3.95 1.13
C PHE A 356 2.20 -4.78 -0.12
N PHE A 357 2.79 -4.45 -1.26
CA PHE A 357 2.67 -5.29 -2.44
C PHE A 357 3.56 -6.53 -2.32
N THR A 358 2.99 -7.70 -2.46
CA THR A 358 3.69 -8.99 -2.44
C THR A 358 2.98 -10.02 -3.30
N THR A 359 3.76 -10.86 -3.96
CA THR A 359 3.30 -12.04 -4.70
C THR A 359 3.38 -13.32 -3.85
N LYS A 360 3.93 -13.23 -2.62
CA LYS A 360 4.05 -14.36 -1.70
C LYS A 360 2.73 -14.60 -0.97
N SER A 361 2.52 -15.84 -0.49
CA SER A 361 1.34 -16.22 0.28
C SER A 361 1.21 -15.42 1.58
N ILE A 362 -0.03 -15.33 2.09
CA ILE A 362 -0.35 -14.58 3.31
C ILE A 362 0.52 -15.10 4.48
N GLY A 363 1.25 -14.18 5.12
CA GLY A 363 2.15 -14.49 6.24
C GLY A 363 3.61 -14.77 5.86
N GLN A 364 3.93 -15.01 4.60
CA GLN A 364 5.31 -15.25 4.13
C GLN A 364 6.00 -13.99 3.57
N GLY A 365 5.25 -12.96 3.21
CA GLY A 365 5.80 -11.70 2.72
C GLY A 365 5.07 -10.50 3.32
N THR A 366 5.82 -9.54 3.86
CA THR A 366 5.25 -8.28 4.38
C THR A 366 4.94 -7.28 3.27
N GLY A 367 5.51 -7.45 2.06
CA GLY A 367 5.42 -6.51 0.96
C GLY A 367 6.11 -5.15 1.24
N LEU A 368 6.98 -5.08 2.24
CA LEU A 368 7.66 -3.85 2.64
C LEU A 368 9.13 -3.79 2.22
N GLY A 369 9.77 -4.92 1.95
CA GLY A 369 11.20 -4.97 1.69
C GLY A 369 11.66 -4.05 0.57
N LEU A 370 11.06 -4.14 -0.62
CA LEU A 370 11.43 -3.31 -1.77
C LEU A 370 11.01 -1.84 -1.62
N SER A 371 9.90 -1.54 -0.96
CA SER A 371 9.52 -0.15 -0.65
C SER A 371 10.48 0.50 0.34
N ILE A 372 11.03 -0.25 1.29
CA ILE A 372 12.09 0.20 2.20
C ILE A 372 13.40 0.41 1.41
N CYS A 373 13.76 -0.50 0.49
CA CYS A 373 14.91 -0.31 -0.39
C CYS A 373 14.80 1.00 -1.19
N HIS A 374 13.66 1.25 -1.77
CA HIS A 374 13.40 2.49 -2.51
C HIS A 374 13.58 3.72 -1.61
N GLN A 375 12.99 3.72 -0.42
CA GLN A 375 13.11 4.82 0.54
C GLN A 375 14.56 5.05 0.97
N ILE A 376 15.30 3.99 1.29
CA ILE A 376 16.71 4.10 1.69
C ILE A 376 17.54 4.68 0.55
N ILE A 377 17.41 4.17 -0.65
CA ILE A 377 18.23 4.59 -1.79
C ILE A 377 17.84 6.00 -2.25
N VAL A 378 16.56 6.27 -2.44
CA VAL A 378 16.10 7.55 -3.01
C VAL A 378 16.04 8.64 -1.96
N ASP A 379 15.31 8.44 -0.85
CA ASP A 379 15.05 9.50 0.11
C ASP A 379 16.24 9.76 1.03
N ARG A 380 17.04 8.72 1.36
CA ARG A 380 18.14 8.84 2.31
C ARG A 380 19.49 9.05 1.64
N HIS A 381 19.74 8.42 0.48
CA HIS A 381 21.03 8.49 -0.20
C HIS A 381 21.02 9.34 -1.48
N GLY A 382 19.85 9.87 -1.90
CA GLY A 382 19.73 10.68 -3.12
C GLY A 382 20.08 9.93 -4.39
N GLY A 383 19.96 8.60 -4.34
CA GLY A 383 20.24 7.68 -5.44
C GLY A 383 19.00 7.29 -6.23
N SER A 384 19.13 6.24 -7.04
CA SER A 384 18.00 5.64 -7.76
C SER A 384 18.03 4.12 -7.66
N ILE A 385 16.86 3.48 -7.68
CA ILE A 385 16.70 2.03 -7.76
C ILE A 385 15.67 1.70 -8.82
N HIS A 386 15.98 0.76 -9.69
CA HIS A 386 15.06 0.26 -10.71
C HIS A 386 15.23 -1.25 -10.90
N CYS A 387 14.26 -1.87 -11.53
CA CYS A 387 14.23 -3.30 -11.79
C CYS A 387 13.88 -3.56 -13.24
N THR A 388 14.61 -4.49 -13.87
CA THR A 388 14.26 -5.11 -15.14
C THR A 388 14.07 -6.60 -14.92
N SER A 389 12.98 -7.16 -15.42
CA SER A 389 12.68 -8.58 -15.24
C SER A 389 11.90 -9.14 -16.41
N THR A 390 12.11 -10.42 -16.68
CA THR A 390 11.36 -11.15 -17.71
C THR A 390 10.93 -12.49 -17.11
N VAL A 391 9.66 -12.85 -17.28
CA VAL A 391 9.14 -14.12 -16.79
C VAL A 391 9.96 -15.29 -17.34
N GLY A 392 10.43 -16.16 -16.44
CA GLY A 392 11.26 -17.33 -16.75
C GLY A 392 12.73 -17.03 -17.04
N LYS A 393 13.18 -15.76 -16.95
CA LYS A 393 14.58 -15.39 -17.18
C LYS A 393 15.25 -14.77 -15.96
N GLY A 394 14.47 -14.42 -14.92
CA GLY A 394 14.97 -13.78 -13.72
C GLY A 394 14.75 -12.27 -13.65
N SER A 395 15.43 -11.63 -12.71
CA SER A 395 15.31 -10.19 -12.45
C SER A 395 16.67 -9.55 -12.21
N GLU A 396 16.82 -8.29 -12.63
CA GLU A 396 17.97 -7.44 -12.33
C GLU A 396 17.49 -6.23 -11.54
N PHE A 397 18.08 -6.02 -10.37
CA PHE A 397 17.90 -4.82 -9.56
C PHE A 397 19.13 -3.93 -9.65
N TRP A 398 18.94 -2.74 -10.17
CA TRP A 398 19.98 -1.74 -10.35
C TRP A 398 19.85 -0.63 -9.31
N ILE A 399 20.94 -0.33 -8.63
CA ILE A 399 21.06 0.74 -7.64
C ILE A 399 22.12 1.71 -8.12
N GLU A 400 21.84 2.99 -8.06
CA GLU A 400 22.80 4.07 -8.27
C GLU A 400 22.88 4.91 -7.01
N ILE A 401 24.11 5.15 -6.53
CA ILE A 401 24.35 5.93 -5.29
C ILE A 401 25.45 6.94 -5.56
N PRO A 402 25.29 8.21 -5.13
CA PRO A 402 26.37 9.18 -5.16
C PRO A 402 27.50 8.77 -4.20
N ILE A 403 28.77 8.98 -4.61
CA ILE A 403 29.95 8.68 -3.80
C ILE A 403 30.02 9.61 -2.59
N GLN A 404 29.63 10.87 -2.77
CA GLN A 404 29.52 11.87 -1.71
C GLN A 404 28.10 12.41 -1.68
N ARG A 405 27.58 12.63 -0.50
CA ARG A 405 26.27 13.27 -0.33
C ARG A 405 26.38 14.77 -0.62
N SER A 406 25.42 15.28 -1.38
CA SER A 406 25.24 16.72 -1.62
C SER A 406 24.57 17.40 -0.44
#